data_ee9bec49b99330273c0b0802c5685b7c
#
_entry.id   ee9bec49b99330273c0b0802c5685b7c
#
_cell.length_a   1.000
_cell.length_b   1.000
_cell.length_c   1.000
_cell.angle_alpha   90.00
_cell.angle_beta   90.00
_cell.angle_gamma   90.00
#
_symmetry.space_group_name_H-M   'P 1'
#
loop_
_entity.id
_entity.type
_entity.pdbx_description
1 polymer ?
#
loop_
_entity_poly.entity_id
_entity_poly.type
_entity_poly.pdbx_seq_one_letter_code
_entity_poly.pdbx_strand_id
1 'polypeptide(L)'
;VADSLTAPPVLPGHYAFFFDLDGTLAGIKPHPDQVSIPEAVLQDLHQLSRMNEGALALISGRSMAELDMLASPYHFPLAGVHGAERRDIHDQTHIVSLPDALTQTLQKQLSAALADLPGTELEAKGMAFALHYRQAPQHEEAVLALAQSVADAHPQLALQPGKCVVELKPKGINKGAAIAAFMATPPFKGRTPVFIGDDLTDEAGFRVVNQAGGIAVKVGPGDTVAEWRLADVASVWQWISDIANQQQQQIAQNKGGNHYGSLSRRL
;
A
#
# COMPACT_ATOMS: atom_id res chain seq x y z
N VAL A 1 -16.41 -14.52 11.94
CA VAL A 1 -16.50 -14.87 10.52
C VAL A 1 -15.27 -14.42 9.78
N ALA A 2 -14.72 -13.22 10.11
CA ALA A 2 -13.48 -12.72 9.50
C ALA A 2 -12.27 -13.63 9.74
N ASP A 3 -12.24 -14.36 10.85
CA ASP A 3 -11.13 -15.27 11.21
C ASP A 3 -11.17 -16.60 10.46
N SER A 4 -12.24 -16.88 9.70
CA SER A 4 -12.36 -18.10 8.90
C SER A 4 -11.80 -17.99 7.49
N LEU A 5 -11.31 -16.80 7.09
CA LEU A 5 -10.73 -16.59 5.77
C LEU A 5 -9.43 -17.36 5.60
N THR A 6 -9.20 -17.88 4.40
CA THR A 6 -8.02 -18.65 4.04
C THR A 6 -7.04 -17.84 3.20
N ALA A 7 -5.82 -18.37 3.06
CA ALA A 7 -4.82 -17.80 2.16
C ALA A 7 -5.31 -17.90 0.71
N PRO A 8 -5.02 -16.88 -0.13
CA PRO A 8 -5.36 -16.95 -1.55
C PRO A 8 -4.55 -18.05 -2.25
N PRO A 9 -5.12 -18.70 -3.26
CA PRO A 9 -4.35 -19.64 -4.05
C PRO A 9 -3.21 -18.94 -4.79
N VAL A 10 -2.17 -19.68 -5.11
CA VAL A 10 -1.11 -19.18 -6.01
C VAL A 10 -1.72 -19.00 -7.40
N LEU A 11 -1.52 -17.82 -7.98
CA LEU A 11 -2.34 -17.35 -9.11
C LEU A 11 -1.72 -17.63 -10.47
N PRO A 12 -2.37 -18.37 -11.37
CA PRO A 12 -2.07 -18.33 -12.78
C PRO A 12 -2.80 -17.16 -13.45
N GLY A 13 -2.20 -16.53 -14.47
CA GLY A 13 -2.87 -15.55 -15.32
C GLY A 13 -2.27 -14.14 -15.26
N HIS A 14 -3.06 -13.18 -15.70
CA HIS A 14 -2.64 -11.78 -15.84
C HIS A 14 -3.13 -10.94 -14.66
N TYR A 15 -2.22 -10.68 -13.75
CA TYR A 15 -2.50 -9.91 -12.53
C TYR A 15 -1.73 -8.60 -12.49
N ALA A 16 -2.28 -7.62 -11.77
CA ALA A 16 -1.60 -6.41 -11.33
C ALA A 16 -1.49 -6.47 -9.81
N PHE A 17 -0.29 -6.35 -9.28
CA PHE A 17 -0.02 -6.54 -7.85
C PHE A 17 0.17 -5.20 -7.14
N PHE A 18 -0.50 -5.06 -6.01
CA PHE A 18 -0.39 -3.89 -5.14
C PHE A 18 -0.11 -4.37 -3.72
N PHE A 19 0.89 -3.78 -3.08
CA PHE A 19 1.29 -4.14 -1.72
C PHE A 19 1.36 -2.90 -0.83
N ASP A 20 0.73 -2.99 0.33
CA ASP A 20 1.03 -2.10 1.44
C ASP A 20 2.42 -2.44 2.00
N LEU A 21 3.00 -1.55 2.82
CA LEU A 21 4.36 -1.77 3.33
C LEU A 21 4.37 -2.18 4.80
N ASP A 22 4.07 -1.25 5.72
CA ASP A 22 4.13 -1.52 7.15
C ASP A 22 3.04 -2.52 7.57
N GLY A 23 3.44 -3.61 8.21
CA GLY A 23 2.53 -4.69 8.61
C GLY A 23 2.17 -5.65 7.49
N THR A 24 2.73 -5.48 6.29
CA THR A 24 2.49 -6.33 5.11
C THR A 24 3.80 -6.86 4.53
N LEU A 25 4.65 -5.99 3.98
CA LEU A 25 5.98 -6.36 3.46
C LEU A 25 7.05 -6.32 4.54
N ALA A 26 6.84 -5.56 5.59
CA ALA A 26 7.77 -5.40 6.69
C ALA A 26 7.02 -5.35 8.01
N GLY A 27 7.61 -5.90 9.07
CA GLY A 27 7.03 -5.88 10.40
C GLY A 27 6.92 -4.44 10.94
N ILE A 28 5.85 -4.18 11.70
CA ILE A 28 5.67 -2.90 12.39
C ILE A 28 6.71 -2.78 13.50
N LYS A 29 7.37 -1.64 13.58
CA LYS A 29 8.37 -1.31 14.60
C LYS A 29 7.93 -0.12 15.44
N PRO A 30 8.50 0.06 16.67
CA PRO A 30 8.16 1.22 17.50
C PRO A 30 8.41 2.57 16.81
N HIS A 31 9.44 2.64 15.95
CA HIS A 31 9.77 3.81 15.16
C HIS A 31 9.81 3.47 13.67
N PRO A 32 9.24 4.33 12.81
CA PRO A 32 9.17 4.08 11.36
C PRO A 32 10.54 3.90 10.68
N ASP A 33 11.59 4.55 11.19
CA ASP A 33 12.96 4.45 10.67
C ASP A 33 13.66 3.11 10.97
N GLN A 34 13.08 2.29 11.84
CA GLN A 34 13.58 0.94 12.18
C GLN A 34 13.07 -0.13 11.21
N VAL A 35 12.13 0.22 10.34
CA VAL A 35 11.49 -0.72 9.41
C VAL A 35 12.42 -1.00 8.24
N SER A 36 12.46 -2.25 7.79
CA SER A 36 13.19 -2.67 6.59
C SER A 36 12.47 -3.82 5.91
N ILE A 37 12.64 -3.92 4.59
CA ILE A 37 12.16 -5.06 3.80
C ILE A 37 13.35 -5.97 3.56
N PRO A 38 13.27 -7.29 3.86
CA PRO A 38 14.35 -8.22 3.57
C PRO A 38 14.76 -8.19 2.09
N GLU A 39 16.04 -8.29 1.81
CA GLU A 39 16.56 -8.24 0.43
C GLU A 39 15.95 -9.34 -0.45
N ALA A 40 15.79 -10.55 0.09
CA ALA A 40 15.18 -11.66 -0.64
C ALA A 40 13.73 -11.34 -1.07
N VAL A 41 12.97 -10.63 -0.23
CA VAL A 41 11.60 -10.20 -0.56
C VAL A 41 11.62 -9.15 -1.66
N LEU A 42 12.53 -8.20 -1.60
CA LEU A 42 12.69 -7.18 -2.67
C LEU A 42 13.06 -7.83 -4.01
N GLN A 43 13.92 -8.84 -4.00
CA GLN A 43 14.27 -9.60 -5.20
C GLN A 43 13.06 -10.32 -5.77
N ASP A 44 12.25 -10.97 -4.94
CA ASP A 44 11.02 -11.64 -5.36
C ASP A 44 10.01 -10.65 -5.94
N LEU A 45 9.84 -9.48 -5.33
CA LEU A 45 8.97 -8.41 -5.85
C LEU A 45 9.47 -7.91 -7.21
N HIS A 46 10.77 -7.72 -7.36
CA HIS A 46 11.37 -7.29 -8.63
C HIS A 46 11.13 -8.32 -9.72
N GLN A 47 11.35 -9.61 -9.42
CA GLN A 47 11.09 -10.70 -10.34
C GLN A 47 9.60 -10.75 -10.73
N LEU A 48 8.70 -10.64 -9.75
CA LEU A 48 7.25 -10.62 -9.98
C LEU A 48 6.85 -9.44 -10.88
N SER A 49 7.44 -8.27 -10.65
CA SER A 49 7.23 -7.09 -11.49
C SER A 49 7.63 -7.35 -12.94
N ARG A 50 8.83 -7.88 -13.15
CA ARG A 50 9.35 -8.18 -14.50
C ARG A 50 8.50 -9.21 -15.24
N MET A 51 8.02 -10.24 -14.55
CA MET A 51 7.17 -11.27 -15.14
C MET A 51 5.76 -10.77 -15.50
N ASN A 52 5.35 -9.63 -14.96
CA ASN A 52 4.05 -9.01 -15.19
C ASN A 52 4.15 -7.66 -15.89
N GLU A 53 5.19 -7.46 -16.72
CA GLU A 53 5.38 -6.24 -17.54
C GLU A 53 5.45 -4.96 -16.71
N GLY A 54 5.88 -5.05 -15.46
CA GLY A 54 5.95 -3.91 -14.54
C GLY A 54 4.65 -3.61 -13.81
N ALA A 55 3.63 -4.47 -13.90
CA ALA A 55 2.34 -4.28 -13.23
C ALA A 55 2.40 -4.64 -11.74
N LEU A 56 3.24 -3.92 -10.99
CA LEU A 56 3.39 -4.02 -9.55
C LEU A 56 3.67 -2.65 -8.97
N ALA A 57 2.93 -2.25 -7.94
CA ALA A 57 3.12 -0.99 -7.25
C ALA A 57 3.03 -1.16 -5.73
N LEU A 58 3.75 -0.30 -5.01
CA LEU A 58 3.66 -0.19 -3.55
C LEU A 58 2.72 0.96 -3.21
N ILE A 59 1.80 0.72 -2.29
CA ILE A 59 0.77 1.67 -1.87
C ILE A 59 0.86 1.87 -0.35
N SER A 60 1.23 3.06 0.11
CA SER A 60 1.53 3.28 1.52
C SER A 60 1.10 4.66 2.01
N GLY A 61 0.97 4.80 3.33
CA GLY A 61 0.88 6.10 4.00
C GLY A 61 2.21 6.83 4.09
N ARG A 62 3.33 6.13 3.87
CA ARG A 62 4.67 6.74 3.83
C ARG A 62 4.83 7.62 2.61
N SER A 63 5.77 8.57 2.66
CA SER A 63 6.13 9.36 1.50
C SER A 63 6.80 8.49 0.42
N MET A 64 6.77 8.93 -0.84
CA MET A 64 7.50 8.25 -1.92
C MET A 64 8.99 8.17 -1.65
N ALA A 65 9.57 9.23 -1.07
CA ALA A 65 11.00 9.24 -0.73
C ALA A 65 11.35 8.14 0.28
N GLU A 66 10.52 7.93 1.30
CA GLU A 66 10.70 6.83 2.26
C GLU A 66 10.53 5.47 1.59
N LEU A 67 9.54 5.31 0.71
CA LEU A 67 9.30 4.08 -0.02
C LEU A 67 10.49 3.72 -0.93
N ASP A 68 11.07 4.70 -1.62
CA ASP A 68 12.25 4.49 -2.46
C ASP A 68 13.46 4.05 -1.63
N MET A 69 13.66 4.62 -0.45
CA MET A 69 14.72 4.19 0.46
C MET A 69 14.52 2.74 0.88
N LEU A 70 13.31 2.36 1.26
CA LEU A 70 13.00 1.00 1.75
C LEU A 70 13.05 -0.03 0.63
N ALA A 71 12.73 0.34 -0.61
CA ALA A 71 12.74 -0.54 -1.77
C ALA A 71 14.09 -0.55 -2.52
N SER A 72 15.05 0.27 -2.13
CA SER A 72 16.37 0.34 -2.76
C SER A 72 17.03 -1.05 -2.80
N PRO A 73 17.69 -1.45 -3.90
CA PRO A 73 18.02 -0.64 -5.09
C PRO A 73 16.94 -0.62 -6.19
N TYR A 74 15.77 -1.14 -5.95
CA TYR A 74 14.70 -1.24 -6.94
C TYR A 74 13.86 0.04 -6.99
N HIS A 75 13.26 0.30 -8.15
CA HIS A 75 12.52 1.52 -8.44
C HIS A 75 11.11 1.16 -8.95
N PHE A 76 10.23 0.84 -8.02
CA PHE A 76 8.85 0.44 -8.35
C PHE A 76 7.96 1.67 -8.61
N PRO A 77 6.86 1.50 -9.37
CA PRO A 77 5.72 2.41 -9.26
C PRO A 77 5.23 2.49 -7.81
N LEU A 78 4.91 3.69 -7.35
CA LEU A 78 4.58 3.96 -5.95
C LEU A 78 3.36 4.85 -5.82
N ALA A 79 2.60 4.66 -4.75
CA ALA A 79 1.68 5.66 -4.22
C ALA A 79 2.06 5.90 -2.75
N GLY A 80 2.56 7.09 -2.45
CA GLY A 80 2.87 7.54 -1.12
C GLY A 80 1.78 8.46 -0.57
N VAL A 81 1.79 8.68 0.73
CA VAL A 81 0.79 9.49 1.43
C VAL A 81 -0.63 9.11 1.01
N HIS A 82 -0.91 7.80 1.05
CA HIS A 82 -2.21 7.19 0.67
C HIS A 82 -2.67 7.50 -0.76
N GLY A 83 -1.77 7.92 -1.65
CA GLY A 83 -2.06 8.27 -3.04
C GLY A 83 -2.02 9.76 -3.34
N ALA A 84 -1.74 10.62 -2.34
CA ALA A 84 -1.53 12.05 -2.58
C ALA A 84 -0.26 12.30 -3.44
N GLU A 85 0.74 11.42 -3.31
CA GLU A 85 1.88 11.32 -4.22
C GLU A 85 1.76 10.01 -4.99
N ARG A 86 1.94 10.02 -6.30
CA ARG A 86 1.93 8.80 -7.11
C ARG A 86 2.96 8.92 -8.24
N ARG A 87 3.73 7.85 -8.44
CA ARG A 87 4.66 7.71 -9.56
C ARG A 87 4.27 6.51 -10.40
N ASP A 88 4.06 6.72 -11.68
CA ASP A 88 3.69 5.68 -12.63
C ASP A 88 4.93 4.95 -13.20
N ILE A 89 4.71 4.00 -14.10
CA ILE A 89 5.78 3.20 -14.71
C ILE A 89 6.71 4.03 -15.60
N HIS A 90 6.30 5.22 -16.03
CA HIS A 90 7.08 6.14 -16.86
C HIS A 90 7.77 7.22 -16.02
N ASP A 91 7.87 7.03 -14.70
CA ASP A 91 8.43 7.99 -13.75
C ASP A 91 7.71 9.35 -13.71
N GLN A 92 6.51 9.42 -14.26
CA GLN A 92 5.68 10.61 -14.12
C GLN A 92 5.07 10.67 -12.72
N THR A 93 5.21 11.83 -12.09
CA THR A 93 4.74 12.06 -10.74
C THR A 93 3.44 12.84 -10.75
N HIS A 94 2.46 12.38 -9.98
CA HIS A 94 1.16 13.02 -9.79
C HIS A 94 1.03 13.37 -8.31
N ILE A 95 0.90 14.67 -7.99
CA ILE A 95 0.86 15.15 -6.61
C ILE A 95 -0.43 15.96 -6.41
N VAL A 96 -1.15 15.64 -5.32
CA VAL A 96 -2.27 16.42 -4.83
C VAL A 96 -1.80 17.11 -3.56
N SER A 97 -1.74 18.45 -3.56
CA SER A 97 -1.25 19.22 -2.43
C SER A 97 -2.35 20.11 -1.84
N LEU A 98 -2.19 20.45 -0.56
CA LEU A 98 -3.00 21.47 0.11
C LEU A 98 -2.40 22.86 -0.18
N PRO A 99 -3.21 23.94 -0.15
CA PRO A 99 -2.65 25.30 -0.25
C PRO A 99 -1.61 25.56 0.84
N ASP A 100 -0.53 26.23 0.49
CA ASP A 100 0.61 26.51 1.41
C ASP A 100 0.15 27.26 2.66
N ALA A 101 -0.74 28.24 2.53
CA ALA A 101 -1.27 28.99 3.66
C ALA A 101 -2.02 28.09 4.65
N LEU A 102 -2.82 27.15 4.15
CA LEU A 102 -3.51 26.15 4.98
C LEU A 102 -2.53 25.23 5.68
N THR A 103 -1.53 24.74 4.95
CA THR A 103 -0.50 23.85 5.49
C THR A 103 0.25 24.52 6.64
N GLN A 104 0.64 25.77 6.49
CA GLN A 104 1.32 26.54 7.54
C GLN A 104 0.42 26.76 8.76
N THR A 105 -0.84 27.11 8.56
CA THR A 105 -1.81 27.30 9.63
C THR A 105 -2.04 26.01 10.41
N LEU A 106 -2.23 24.89 9.71
CA LEU A 106 -2.43 23.58 10.33
C LEU A 106 -1.20 23.10 11.08
N GLN A 107 0.01 23.32 10.54
CA GLN A 107 1.26 22.98 11.20
C GLN A 107 1.34 23.63 12.59
N LYS A 108 1.05 24.92 12.67
CA LYS A 108 1.09 25.68 13.92
C LYS A 108 -0.01 25.23 14.89
N GLN A 109 -1.23 25.10 14.40
CA GLN A 109 -2.38 24.71 15.21
C GLN A 109 -2.21 23.33 15.81
N LEU A 110 -1.82 22.34 14.99
CA LEU A 110 -1.66 20.96 15.42
C LEU A 110 -0.46 20.80 16.36
N SER A 111 0.68 21.46 16.05
CA SER A 111 1.85 21.42 16.92
C SER A 111 1.55 22.00 18.31
N ALA A 112 0.83 23.11 18.38
CA ALA A 112 0.45 23.73 19.65
C ALA A 112 -0.48 22.84 20.47
N ALA A 113 -1.48 22.24 19.82
CA ALA A 113 -2.43 21.35 20.49
C ALA A 113 -1.77 20.05 20.99
N LEU A 114 -0.89 19.44 20.20
CA LEU A 114 -0.19 18.21 20.60
C LEU A 114 0.87 18.45 21.67
N ALA A 115 1.38 19.67 21.84
CA ALA A 115 2.30 20.03 22.92
C ALA A 115 1.67 19.78 24.30
N ASP A 116 0.34 19.89 24.43
CA ASP A 116 -0.41 19.61 25.66
C ASP A 116 -0.68 18.11 25.87
N LEU A 117 -0.29 17.26 24.94
CA LEU A 117 -0.48 15.80 24.96
C LEU A 117 0.87 15.10 24.86
N PRO A 118 1.63 14.99 25.99
CA PRO A 118 2.97 14.41 25.96
C PRO A 118 3.01 12.99 25.40
N GLY A 119 4.01 12.70 24.56
CA GLY A 119 4.20 11.40 23.90
C GLY A 119 3.51 11.28 22.57
N THR A 120 2.70 12.27 22.18
CA THR A 120 2.16 12.36 20.81
C THR A 120 3.15 13.05 19.88
N GLU A 121 3.10 12.70 18.60
CA GLU A 121 4.00 13.27 17.58
C GLU A 121 3.21 13.73 16.37
N LEU A 122 3.61 14.87 15.81
CA LEU A 122 3.10 15.39 14.55
C LEU A 122 4.11 15.09 13.45
N GLU A 123 3.65 14.41 12.40
CA GLU A 123 4.42 14.23 11.18
C GLU A 123 3.79 15.03 10.04
N ALA A 124 4.52 16.01 9.53
CA ALA A 124 4.10 16.79 8.37
C ALA A 124 4.63 16.11 7.10
N LYS A 125 3.73 15.68 6.22
CA LYS A 125 4.07 14.94 5.00
C LYS A 125 4.01 15.82 3.74
N GLY A 126 3.98 17.14 3.90
CA GLY A 126 3.85 18.09 2.80
C GLY A 126 2.40 18.31 2.38
N MET A 127 1.67 17.25 2.01
CA MET A 127 0.28 17.30 1.58
C MET A 127 -0.69 16.70 2.61
N ALA A 128 -0.18 16.18 3.72
CA ALA A 128 -0.98 15.57 4.78
C ALA A 128 -0.26 15.70 6.13
N PHE A 129 -1.02 15.50 7.21
CA PHE A 129 -0.50 15.49 8.57
C PHE A 129 -0.88 14.18 9.25
N ALA A 130 0.08 13.53 9.90
CA ALA A 130 -0.15 12.35 10.71
C ALA A 130 0.04 12.69 12.19
N LEU A 131 -0.99 12.40 13.00
CA LEU A 131 -0.99 12.61 14.44
C LEU A 131 -0.80 11.25 15.10
N HIS A 132 0.39 10.98 15.60
CA HIS A 132 0.79 9.69 16.17
C HIS A 132 0.57 9.67 17.68
N TYR A 133 -0.04 8.59 18.19
CA TYR A 133 -0.25 8.39 19.63
C TYR A 133 0.19 7.00 20.11
N ARG A 134 1.02 6.29 19.33
CA ARG A 134 1.52 4.94 19.70
C ARG A 134 2.23 4.93 21.03
N GLN A 135 3.02 5.98 21.34
CA GLN A 135 3.76 6.14 22.59
C GLN A 135 2.92 6.79 23.70
N ALA A 136 1.68 7.17 23.41
CA ALA A 136 0.77 7.85 24.33
C ALA A 136 -0.67 7.39 24.10
N PRO A 137 -0.98 6.08 24.25
CA PRO A 137 -2.32 5.56 23.95
C PRO A 137 -3.41 6.17 24.83
N GLN A 138 -3.07 6.69 26.00
CA GLN A 138 -4.00 7.40 26.89
C GLN A 138 -4.55 8.70 26.25
N HIS A 139 -3.90 9.22 25.24
CA HIS A 139 -4.30 10.43 24.54
C HIS A 139 -5.09 10.17 23.23
N GLU A 140 -5.44 8.93 22.95
CA GLU A 140 -6.14 8.54 21.72
C GLU A 140 -7.41 9.39 21.50
N GLU A 141 -8.30 9.48 22.49
CA GLU A 141 -9.55 10.24 22.37
C GLU A 141 -9.30 11.72 22.09
N ALA A 142 -8.31 12.32 22.79
CA ALA A 142 -7.97 13.73 22.59
C ALA A 142 -7.42 13.99 21.20
N VAL A 143 -6.57 13.10 20.69
CA VAL A 143 -5.98 13.20 19.36
C VAL A 143 -7.05 13.04 18.27
N LEU A 144 -7.94 12.06 18.42
CA LEU A 144 -9.04 11.85 17.48
C LEU A 144 -10.01 13.04 17.47
N ALA A 145 -10.34 13.59 18.64
CA ALA A 145 -11.21 14.76 18.75
C ALA A 145 -10.57 16.00 18.10
N LEU A 146 -9.27 16.21 18.29
CA LEU A 146 -8.52 17.29 17.66
C LEU A 146 -8.57 17.16 16.13
N ALA A 147 -8.25 15.99 15.60
CA ALA A 147 -8.25 15.73 14.16
C ALA A 147 -9.65 15.93 13.57
N GLN A 148 -10.70 15.45 14.25
CA GLN A 148 -12.08 15.63 13.80
C GLN A 148 -12.47 17.10 13.76
N SER A 149 -12.12 17.89 14.78
CA SER A 149 -12.43 19.32 14.81
C SER A 149 -11.75 20.08 13.66
N VAL A 150 -10.51 19.71 13.32
CA VAL A 150 -9.79 20.32 12.19
C VAL A 150 -10.42 19.91 10.86
N ALA A 151 -10.78 18.65 10.69
CA ALA A 151 -11.45 18.17 9.48
C ALA A 151 -12.81 18.85 9.28
N ASP A 152 -13.57 19.04 10.36
CA ASP A 152 -14.89 19.72 10.32
C ASP A 152 -14.75 21.18 9.92
N ALA A 153 -13.66 21.83 10.31
CA ALA A 153 -13.40 23.25 9.99
C ALA A 153 -12.86 23.48 8.57
N HIS A 154 -12.37 22.44 7.91
CA HIS A 154 -11.73 22.54 6.59
C HIS A 154 -12.31 21.52 5.61
N PRO A 155 -13.26 21.91 4.74
CA PRO A 155 -13.94 20.97 3.82
C PRO A 155 -13.03 20.23 2.84
N GLN A 156 -11.84 20.78 2.55
CA GLN A 156 -10.85 20.16 1.66
C GLN A 156 -10.07 19.00 2.31
N LEU A 157 -10.25 18.78 3.61
CA LEU A 157 -9.59 17.71 4.36
C LEU A 157 -10.51 16.53 4.59
N ALA A 158 -9.90 15.34 4.60
CA ALA A 158 -10.51 14.10 5.05
C ALA A 158 -9.71 13.51 6.21
N LEU A 159 -10.42 12.85 7.11
CA LEU A 159 -9.85 12.15 8.25
C LEU A 159 -9.60 10.68 7.88
N GLN A 160 -8.41 10.18 8.18
CA GLN A 160 -8.06 8.78 7.96
C GLN A 160 -7.50 8.17 9.23
N PRO A 161 -8.29 7.40 10.00
CA PRO A 161 -7.77 6.63 11.13
C PRO A 161 -6.89 5.47 10.67
N GLY A 162 -5.87 5.15 11.48
CA GLY A 162 -4.99 3.99 11.30
C GLY A 162 -4.58 3.43 12.66
N LYS A 163 -3.61 2.51 12.66
CA LYS A 163 -3.08 1.92 13.90
C LYS A 163 -2.26 2.95 14.67
N CYS A 164 -2.78 3.41 15.82
CA CYS A 164 -2.13 4.39 16.70
C CYS A 164 -1.78 5.70 16.01
N VAL A 165 -2.55 6.06 14.98
CA VAL A 165 -2.36 7.27 14.19
C VAL A 165 -3.71 7.72 13.63
N VAL A 166 -3.87 9.02 13.42
CA VAL A 166 -4.94 9.57 12.60
C VAL A 166 -4.33 10.58 11.63
N GLU A 167 -4.75 10.54 10.39
CA GLU A 167 -4.24 11.43 9.36
C GLU A 167 -5.28 12.42 8.89
N LEU A 168 -4.81 13.64 8.61
CA LEU A 168 -5.56 14.68 7.91
C LEU A 168 -4.94 14.80 6.52
N LYS A 169 -5.70 14.53 5.48
CA LYS A 169 -5.23 14.45 4.09
C LYS A 169 -6.20 15.13 3.15
N PRO A 170 -5.80 15.41 1.90
CA PRO A 170 -6.74 15.96 0.92
C PRO A 170 -7.92 15.01 0.71
N LYS A 171 -9.12 15.58 0.61
CA LYS A 171 -10.35 14.83 0.38
C LYS A 171 -10.29 14.09 -0.95
N GLY A 172 -10.80 12.85 -0.97
CA GLY A 172 -10.79 12.00 -2.17
C GLY A 172 -9.50 11.19 -2.34
N ILE A 173 -8.50 11.39 -1.49
CA ILE A 173 -7.25 10.64 -1.51
C ILE A 173 -7.40 9.45 -0.57
N ASN A 174 -7.28 8.25 -1.13
CA ASN A 174 -7.20 6.99 -0.38
C ASN A 174 -6.54 5.91 -1.24
N LYS A 175 -6.20 4.79 -0.63
CA LYS A 175 -5.50 3.70 -1.32
C LYS A 175 -6.34 3.08 -2.44
N GLY A 176 -7.66 3.07 -2.32
CA GLY A 176 -8.56 2.62 -3.38
C GLY A 176 -8.51 3.51 -4.62
N ALA A 177 -8.52 4.83 -4.43
CA ALA A 177 -8.37 5.78 -5.53
C ALA A 177 -7.01 5.65 -6.21
N ALA A 178 -5.94 5.40 -5.44
CA ALA A 178 -4.60 5.16 -5.99
C ALA A 178 -4.56 3.90 -6.87
N ILE A 179 -5.13 2.79 -6.39
CA ILE A 179 -5.23 1.55 -7.15
C ILE A 179 -6.03 1.77 -8.45
N ALA A 180 -7.17 2.45 -8.37
CA ALA A 180 -7.99 2.76 -9.54
C ALA A 180 -7.21 3.59 -10.56
N ALA A 181 -6.40 4.54 -10.12
CA ALA A 181 -5.56 5.35 -11.01
C ALA A 181 -4.51 4.50 -11.73
N PHE A 182 -3.84 3.57 -11.05
CA PHE A 182 -2.93 2.63 -11.70
C PHE A 182 -3.66 1.74 -12.71
N MET A 183 -4.83 1.19 -12.32
CA MET A 183 -5.60 0.28 -13.18
C MET A 183 -6.16 0.95 -14.43
N ALA A 184 -6.19 2.28 -14.50
CA ALA A 184 -6.67 3.03 -15.66
C ALA A 184 -5.68 3.04 -16.83
N THR A 185 -4.41 2.71 -16.61
CA THR A 185 -3.33 2.83 -17.61
C THR A 185 -2.48 1.57 -17.70
N PRO A 186 -1.89 1.29 -18.92
CA PRO A 186 -0.92 0.19 -19.04
C PRO A 186 0.29 0.40 -18.10
N PRO A 187 0.93 -0.67 -17.62
CA PRO A 187 0.67 -2.10 -17.90
C PRO A 187 -0.44 -2.70 -17.02
N PHE A 188 -1.01 -1.95 -16.08
CA PHE A 188 -2.01 -2.45 -15.13
C PHE A 188 -3.38 -2.69 -15.78
N LYS A 189 -3.74 -1.84 -16.73
CA LYS A 189 -5.05 -1.89 -17.41
C LYS A 189 -5.29 -3.25 -18.06
N GLY A 190 -6.50 -3.81 -17.84
CA GLY A 190 -6.90 -5.11 -18.39
C GLY A 190 -6.45 -6.30 -17.56
N ARG A 191 -5.68 -6.10 -16.48
CA ARG A 191 -5.24 -7.14 -15.56
C ARG A 191 -6.19 -7.23 -14.38
N THR A 192 -6.15 -8.37 -13.68
CA THR A 192 -6.90 -8.56 -12.44
C THR A 192 -6.10 -8.00 -11.27
N PRO A 193 -6.61 -7.01 -10.52
CA PRO A 193 -5.87 -6.45 -9.40
C PRO A 193 -5.82 -7.39 -8.20
N VAL A 194 -4.67 -7.40 -7.54
CA VAL A 194 -4.43 -8.09 -6.27
C VAL A 194 -3.88 -7.07 -5.31
N PHE A 195 -4.50 -6.90 -4.15
CA PHE A 195 -4.02 -5.98 -3.12
C PHE A 195 -3.92 -6.66 -1.78
N ILE A 196 -2.76 -6.52 -1.14
CA ILE A 196 -2.45 -7.10 0.17
C ILE A 196 -2.14 -5.97 1.13
N GLY A 197 -2.86 -5.95 2.25
CA GLY A 197 -2.73 -4.92 3.27
C GLY A 197 -3.17 -5.40 4.65
N ASP A 198 -2.84 -4.64 5.70
CA ASP A 198 -3.04 -5.05 7.09
C ASP A 198 -3.92 -4.11 7.92
N ASP A 199 -4.07 -2.85 7.50
CA ASP A 199 -4.65 -1.78 8.31
C ASP A 199 -5.99 -1.30 7.76
N LEU A 200 -6.68 -0.51 8.59
CA LEU A 200 -7.94 0.14 8.22
C LEU A 200 -7.80 0.99 6.95
N THR A 201 -6.64 1.63 6.76
CA THR A 201 -6.35 2.42 5.55
C THR A 201 -6.39 1.59 4.27
N ASP A 202 -6.23 0.26 4.36
CA ASP A 202 -6.24 -0.65 3.23
C ASP A 202 -7.64 -1.07 2.80
N GLU A 203 -8.65 -0.88 3.66
CA GLU A 203 -10.02 -1.33 3.38
C GLU A 203 -10.62 -0.64 2.14
N ALA A 204 -10.30 0.63 1.90
CA ALA A 204 -10.72 1.32 0.68
C ALA A 204 -10.13 0.65 -0.58
N GLY A 205 -8.88 0.20 -0.50
CA GLY A 205 -8.23 -0.57 -1.57
C GLY A 205 -8.89 -1.92 -1.78
N PHE A 206 -9.23 -2.64 -0.72
CA PHE A 206 -9.94 -3.92 -0.81
C PHE A 206 -11.30 -3.77 -1.49
N ARG A 207 -12.05 -2.70 -1.20
CA ARG A 207 -13.33 -2.44 -1.86
C ARG A 207 -13.19 -2.25 -3.37
N VAL A 208 -12.22 -1.45 -3.79
CA VAL A 208 -11.96 -1.21 -5.21
C VAL A 208 -11.56 -2.51 -5.92
N VAL A 209 -10.69 -3.29 -5.30
CA VAL A 209 -10.23 -4.57 -5.85
C VAL A 209 -11.39 -5.58 -5.94
N ASN A 210 -12.23 -5.69 -4.90
CA ASN A 210 -13.41 -6.54 -4.92
C ASN A 210 -14.39 -6.15 -6.03
N GLN A 211 -14.64 -4.85 -6.21
CA GLN A 211 -15.53 -4.34 -7.27
C GLN A 211 -15.00 -4.65 -8.67
N ALA A 212 -13.69 -4.72 -8.83
CA ALA A 212 -13.05 -5.08 -10.10
C ALA A 212 -12.93 -6.59 -10.32
N GLY A 213 -13.49 -7.41 -9.44
CA GLY A 213 -13.39 -8.87 -9.52
C GLY A 213 -12.00 -9.40 -9.19
N GLY A 214 -11.21 -8.62 -8.45
CA GLY A 214 -9.85 -8.96 -8.07
C GLY A 214 -9.74 -9.71 -6.75
N ILE A 215 -8.54 -9.74 -6.20
CA ILE A 215 -8.18 -10.50 -5.01
C ILE A 215 -7.68 -9.54 -3.93
N ALA A 216 -8.50 -9.36 -2.89
CA ALA A 216 -8.16 -8.56 -1.71
C ALA A 216 -7.73 -9.48 -0.58
N VAL A 217 -6.57 -9.22 0.03
CA VAL A 217 -5.94 -10.07 1.03
C VAL A 217 -5.65 -9.24 2.30
N LYS A 218 -6.31 -9.59 3.39
CA LYS A 218 -6.05 -8.99 4.72
C LYS A 218 -4.90 -9.72 5.40
N VAL A 219 -3.95 -8.98 5.93
CA VAL A 219 -2.87 -9.53 6.76
C VAL A 219 -3.22 -9.35 8.23
N GLY A 220 -3.16 -10.44 9.00
CA GLY A 220 -3.48 -10.45 10.42
C GLY A 220 -4.98 -10.49 10.71
N PRO A 221 -5.33 -10.44 12.03
CA PRO A 221 -6.71 -10.54 12.47
C PRO A 221 -7.49 -9.23 12.28
N GLY A 222 -8.78 -9.27 12.52
CA GLY A 222 -9.66 -8.13 12.51
C GLY A 222 -10.70 -8.17 11.38
N ASP A 223 -11.71 -7.32 11.50
CA ASP A 223 -12.77 -7.21 10.52
C ASP A 223 -12.23 -6.63 9.21
N THR A 224 -12.69 -7.18 8.10
CA THR A 224 -12.25 -6.77 6.78
C THR A 224 -13.28 -7.11 5.71
N VAL A 225 -13.31 -6.29 4.64
CA VAL A 225 -14.06 -6.61 3.43
C VAL A 225 -13.27 -7.52 2.47
N ALA A 226 -11.99 -7.78 2.75
CA ALA A 226 -11.17 -8.70 1.95
C ALA A 226 -11.73 -10.13 2.03
N GLU A 227 -11.68 -10.86 0.92
CA GLU A 227 -12.17 -12.23 0.84
C GLU A 227 -11.12 -13.27 1.22
N TRP A 228 -9.86 -12.87 1.33
CA TRP A 228 -8.72 -13.72 1.64
C TRP A 228 -7.93 -13.17 2.82
N ARG A 229 -7.17 -14.04 3.48
CA ARG A 229 -6.37 -13.66 4.64
C ARG A 229 -5.04 -14.40 4.66
N LEU A 230 -3.99 -13.66 5.03
CA LEU A 230 -2.69 -14.22 5.43
C LEU A 230 -2.47 -13.90 6.91
N ALA A 231 -1.84 -14.81 7.63
CA ALA A 231 -1.75 -14.70 9.09
C ALA A 231 -0.86 -13.54 9.55
N ASP A 232 0.27 -13.32 8.86
CA ASP A 232 1.30 -12.40 9.30
C ASP A 232 2.23 -12.00 8.13
N VAL A 233 3.20 -11.14 8.42
CA VAL A 233 4.19 -10.67 7.43
C VAL A 233 5.01 -11.84 6.86
N ALA A 234 5.41 -12.80 7.68
CA ALA A 234 6.17 -13.97 7.20
C ALA A 234 5.36 -14.76 6.17
N SER A 235 4.05 -14.91 6.38
CA SER A 235 3.15 -15.56 5.44
C SER A 235 3.03 -14.80 4.12
N VAL A 236 3.07 -13.46 4.16
CA VAL A 236 3.12 -12.62 2.95
C VAL A 236 4.39 -12.89 2.17
N TRP A 237 5.54 -12.91 2.82
CA TRP A 237 6.82 -13.20 2.17
C TRP A 237 6.81 -14.55 1.47
N GLN A 238 6.28 -15.58 2.15
CA GLN A 238 6.19 -16.93 1.58
C GLN A 238 5.26 -16.95 0.36
N TRP A 239 4.13 -16.27 0.45
CA TRP A 239 3.15 -16.19 -0.64
C TRP A 239 3.76 -15.50 -1.88
N ILE A 240 4.50 -14.41 -1.69
CA ILE A 240 5.21 -13.70 -2.78
C ILE A 240 6.22 -14.63 -3.45
N SER A 241 7.03 -15.34 -2.65
CA SER A 241 8.01 -16.30 -3.16
C SER A 241 7.35 -17.41 -3.98
N ASP A 242 6.24 -17.96 -3.49
CA ASP A 242 5.49 -19.02 -4.15
C ASP A 242 4.93 -18.56 -5.51
N ILE A 243 4.37 -17.35 -5.57
CA ILE A 243 3.85 -16.79 -6.83
C ILE A 243 4.98 -16.53 -7.83
N ALA A 244 6.07 -15.92 -7.39
CA ALA A 244 7.20 -15.64 -8.26
C ALA A 244 7.77 -16.93 -8.85
N ASN A 245 7.94 -17.96 -8.03
CA ASN A 245 8.43 -19.27 -8.49
C ASN A 245 7.46 -19.94 -9.45
N GLN A 246 6.15 -19.91 -9.16
CA GLN A 246 5.15 -20.51 -10.02
C GLN A 246 5.08 -19.84 -11.38
N GLN A 247 5.09 -18.52 -11.44
CA GLN A 247 5.07 -17.78 -12.70
C GLN A 247 6.33 -18.02 -13.52
N GLN A 248 7.48 -18.11 -12.88
CA GLN A 248 8.72 -18.45 -13.56
C GLN A 248 8.66 -19.85 -14.19
N GLN A 249 8.12 -20.84 -13.49
CA GLN A 249 7.92 -22.18 -14.01
C GLN A 249 6.98 -22.20 -15.22
N GLN A 250 5.88 -21.45 -15.17
CA GLN A 250 4.94 -21.33 -16.29
C GLN A 250 5.59 -20.73 -17.53
N ILE A 251 6.42 -19.69 -17.37
CA ILE A 251 7.16 -19.07 -18.47
C ILE A 251 8.12 -20.08 -19.09
N ALA A 252 8.85 -20.85 -18.28
CA ALA A 252 9.79 -21.86 -18.73
C ALA A 252 9.06 -22.98 -19.49
N GLN A 253 7.91 -23.45 -19.00
CA GLN A 253 7.08 -24.49 -19.67
C GLN A 253 6.54 -23.98 -21.00
N ASN A 254 6.05 -22.76 -21.08
CA ASN A 254 5.54 -22.17 -22.33
C ASN A 254 6.66 -22.04 -23.38
N LYS A 255 7.86 -21.63 -22.98
CA LYS A 255 9.02 -21.57 -23.88
C LYS A 255 9.43 -22.96 -24.37
N GLY A 256 9.42 -23.97 -23.49
CA GLY A 256 9.68 -25.36 -23.83
C GLY A 256 8.65 -25.93 -24.81
N GLY A 257 7.36 -25.67 -24.57
CA GLY A 257 6.25 -26.08 -25.46
C GLY A 257 6.37 -25.46 -26.84
N ASN A 258 6.71 -24.21 -26.96
CA ASN A 258 6.90 -23.52 -28.24
C ASN A 258 8.11 -24.09 -29.00
N HIS A 259 9.15 -24.47 -28.29
CA HIS A 259 10.36 -25.07 -28.90
C HIS A 259 10.05 -26.46 -29.50
N TYR A 260 9.31 -27.30 -28.78
CA TYR A 260 8.86 -28.62 -29.29
C TYR A 260 7.91 -28.50 -30.47
N GLY A 261 7.02 -27.52 -30.45
CA GLY A 261 6.09 -27.25 -31.57
C GLY A 261 6.78 -26.82 -32.85
N SER A 262 7.92 -26.15 -32.79
CA SER A 262 8.70 -25.76 -33.97
C SER A 262 9.48 -26.93 -34.58
N LEU A 263 9.86 -27.94 -33.79
CA LEU A 263 10.56 -29.13 -34.27
C LEU A 263 9.62 -30.10 -34.98
N SER A 264 8.38 -30.20 -34.58
CA SER A 264 7.37 -31.09 -35.20
C SER A 264 6.89 -30.62 -36.57
N ARG A 265 7.17 -29.39 -36.97
CA ARG A 265 6.83 -28.85 -38.31
C ARG A 265 7.91 -29.06 -39.37
N ARG A 266 9.04 -29.67 -39.02
CA ARG A 266 10.17 -29.94 -39.94
C ARG A 266 10.29 -31.40 -40.34
N LEU A 267 9.39 -32.24 -39.92
CA LEU A 267 9.24 -33.62 -40.37
C LEU A 267 7.99 -33.77 -41.24
#